data_2e48fe80a9c26744a29697e203b22d93
#
_entry.id   2e48fe80a9c26744a29697e203b22d93
#
_cell.length_a   1.000
_cell.length_b   1.000
_cell.length_c   1.000
_cell.angle_alpha   90.00
_cell.angle_beta   90.00
_cell.angle_gamma   90.00
#
_symmetry.space_group_name_H-M   'P 1'
#
loop_
_entity.id
_entity.type
_entity.pdbx_description
1 polymer ?
#
loop_
_entity_poly.entity_id
_entity_poly.type
_entity_poly.pdbx_seq_one_letter_code
_entity_poly.pdbx_strand_id
1 'polypeptide(L)'
;MTTILQRDPPIFVSDDILNRLAKVSSGSLTTQLFKKGYRQPVLMGLAPLNKKLKPFAGRAYTMRFIPAREDIDTYATLTTEPHINNLQWVGVEQVTPGEVVVIDSNRNAAAASMGNMLITRMMVRGARGVVTDGSFRDATELSGMDFPIWSAGVTATTRLSFHHVADLQVPIGCAGVAIYPGDVIHGDGDNISVIPAHCAAEMANLCEVQDDLEAYLALRVQAGEALWGLYPPSQATRDQHKAWVAGGRPVQTLTQ
;
A
#
# COMPACT_ATOMS: atom_id res chain seq x y z
N MET A 1 -24.19 -10.13 27.00
CA MET A 1 -22.72 -9.89 27.05
C MET A 1 -22.19 -10.18 25.65
N THR A 2 -21.77 -9.17 24.94
CA THR A 2 -21.15 -9.34 23.62
C THR A 2 -19.72 -9.83 23.87
N THR A 3 -19.43 -11.05 23.45
CA THR A 3 -18.07 -11.56 23.49
C THR A 3 -17.21 -10.70 22.59
N ILE A 4 -16.39 -9.82 23.15
CA ILE A 4 -15.33 -9.14 22.41
C ILE A 4 -14.40 -10.26 21.92
N LEU A 5 -14.40 -10.52 20.63
CA LEU A 5 -13.43 -11.45 20.05
C LEU A 5 -12.03 -10.93 20.40
N GLN A 6 -11.38 -11.64 21.32
CA GLN A 6 -10.00 -11.38 21.66
C GLN A 6 -9.18 -11.66 20.40
N ARG A 7 -8.66 -10.60 19.77
CA ARG A 7 -7.80 -10.75 18.60
C ARG A 7 -6.42 -11.13 19.09
N ASP A 8 -5.81 -12.04 18.38
CA ASP A 8 -4.39 -12.33 18.60
C ASP A 8 -3.57 -11.04 18.44
N PRO A 9 -2.46 -10.88 19.16
CA PRO A 9 -1.59 -9.73 19.01
C PRO A 9 -1.16 -9.59 17.54
N PRO A 10 -1.00 -8.36 17.03
CA PRO A 10 -0.62 -8.14 15.65
C PRO A 10 0.69 -8.87 15.32
N ILE A 11 0.69 -9.61 14.20
CA ILE A 11 1.87 -10.29 13.70
C ILE A 11 2.83 -9.23 13.18
N PHE A 12 4.07 -9.24 13.69
CA PHE A 12 5.11 -8.35 13.19
C PHE A 12 5.73 -8.90 11.91
N VAL A 13 5.56 -8.20 10.80
CA VAL A 13 6.19 -8.52 9.52
C VAL A 13 7.58 -7.88 9.48
N SER A 14 8.63 -8.69 9.29
CA SER A 14 10.02 -8.22 9.27
C SER A 14 10.33 -7.34 8.05
N ASP A 15 11.35 -6.48 8.18
CA ASP A 15 11.79 -5.62 7.08
C ASP A 15 12.35 -6.43 5.89
N ASP A 16 12.89 -7.64 6.13
CA ASP A 16 13.27 -8.55 5.05
C ASP A 16 12.08 -8.91 4.16
N ILE A 17 10.97 -9.37 4.78
CA ILE A 17 9.74 -9.69 4.05
C ILE A 17 9.17 -8.46 3.32
N LEU A 18 9.17 -7.29 3.96
CA LEU A 18 8.75 -6.04 3.33
C LEU A 18 9.61 -5.69 2.10
N ASN A 19 10.93 -5.86 2.20
CA ASN A 19 11.86 -5.57 1.10
C ASN A 19 11.71 -6.56 -0.06
N ARG A 20 11.35 -7.80 0.21
CA ARG A 20 11.00 -8.80 -0.80
C ARG A 20 9.68 -8.45 -1.47
N LEU A 21 8.63 -8.18 -0.69
CA LEU A 21 7.33 -7.77 -1.21
C LEU A 21 7.39 -6.48 -2.05
N ALA A 22 8.25 -5.54 -1.71
CA ALA A 22 8.43 -4.33 -2.51
C ALA A 22 8.99 -4.59 -3.93
N LYS A 23 9.47 -5.80 -4.22
CA LYS A 23 10.03 -6.17 -5.53
C LYS A 23 9.10 -6.99 -6.39
N VAL A 24 8.02 -7.55 -5.80
CA VAL A 24 7.06 -8.35 -6.57
C VAL A 24 6.08 -7.45 -7.32
N SER A 25 5.53 -7.96 -8.42
CA SER A 25 4.53 -7.23 -9.19
C SER A 25 3.15 -7.25 -8.54
N SER A 26 2.39 -6.17 -8.66
CA SER A 26 0.97 -6.12 -8.25
C SER A 26 0.14 -7.20 -8.93
N GLY A 27 0.44 -7.54 -10.19
CA GLY A 27 -0.27 -8.58 -10.95
C GLY A 27 -0.11 -9.96 -10.31
N SER A 28 1.13 -10.35 -9.97
CA SER A 28 1.39 -11.60 -9.27
C SER A 28 0.79 -11.59 -7.87
N LEU A 29 0.93 -10.50 -7.13
CA LEU A 29 0.41 -10.37 -5.78
C LEU A 29 -1.11 -10.54 -5.72
N THR A 30 -1.85 -9.80 -6.53
CA THR A 30 -3.33 -9.88 -6.55
C THR A 30 -3.81 -11.24 -7.00
N THR A 31 -3.11 -11.87 -7.95
CA THR A 31 -3.40 -13.23 -8.40
C THR A 31 -3.22 -14.26 -7.27
N GLN A 32 -2.12 -14.17 -6.51
CA GLN A 32 -1.87 -15.11 -5.40
C GLN A 32 -2.85 -14.87 -4.23
N LEU A 33 -3.16 -13.61 -3.91
CA LEU A 33 -4.18 -13.27 -2.92
C LEU A 33 -5.57 -13.81 -3.34
N PHE A 34 -5.94 -13.66 -4.61
CA PHE A 34 -7.20 -14.19 -5.14
C PHE A 34 -7.29 -15.71 -4.99
N LYS A 35 -6.21 -16.45 -5.30
CA LYS A 35 -6.15 -17.92 -5.12
C LYS A 35 -6.32 -18.32 -3.66
N LYS A 36 -5.95 -17.45 -2.72
CA LYS A 36 -6.18 -17.66 -1.27
C LYS A 36 -7.56 -17.21 -0.79
N GLY A 37 -8.40 -16.68 -1.67
CA GLY A 37 -9.77 -16.27 -1.35
C GLY A 37 -9.92 -14.78 -1.02
N TYR A 38 -8.85 -13.97 -1.09
CA TYR A 38 -8.93 -12.52 -0.93
C TYR A 38 -9.36 -11.86 -2.25
N ARG A 39 -10.63 -11.49 -2.36
CA ARG A 39 -11.21 -11.03 -3.62
C ARG A 39 -11.04 -9.53 -3.90
N GLN A 40 -10.87 -8.73 -2.87
CA GLN A 40 -10.78 -7.26 -2.98
C GLN A 40 -9.62 -6.72 -2.15
N PRO A 41 -8.36 -7.04 -2.49
CA PRO A 41 -7.21 -6.52 -1.76
C PRO A 41 -6.74 -5.16 -2.27
N VAL A 42 -7.33 -4.60 -3.35
CA VAL A 42 -6.85 -3.40 -4.05
C VAL A 42 -7.63 -2.18 -3.62
N LEU A 43 -6.92 -1.11 -3.26
CA LEU A 43 -7.48 0.19 -2.95
C LEU A 43 -7.83 0.93 -4.25
N MET A 44 -9.09 0.79 -4.68
CA MET A 44 -9.55 1.34 -5.95
C MET A 44 -9.78 2.85 -5.90
N GLY A 45 -9.51 3.54 -7.03
CA GLY A 45 -9.77 4.97 -7.19
C GLY A 45 -8.69 5.87 -6.61
N LEU A 46 -7.54 5.32 -6.24
CA LEU A 46 -6.38 6.09 -5.81
C LEU A 46 -5.40 6.28 -6.97
N ALA A 47 -4.70 7.41 -6.96
CA ALA A 47 -3.64 7.70 -7.92
C ALA A 47 -2.38 8.19 -7.19
N PRO A 48 -1.19 7.92 -7.74
CA PRO A 48 0.04 8.46 -7.19
C PRO A 48 0.16 9.96 -7.49
N LEU A 49 0.63 10.71 -6.51
CA LEU A 49 0.99 12.11 -6.73
C LEU A 49 2.36 12.25 -7.41
N ASN A 50 3.26 11.30 -7.18
CA ASN A 50 4.59 11.30 -7.74
C ASN A 50 4.62 10.56 -9.08
N LYS A 51 5.21 11.15 -10.11
CA LYS A 51 5.33 10.53 -11.45
C LYS A 51 6.42 9.45 -11.51
N LYS A 52 7.39 9.49 -10.61
CA LYS A 52 8.51 8.53 -10.53
C LYS A 52 8.40 7.73 -9.24
N LEU A 53 7.41 6.84 -9.21
CA LEU A 53 7.21 5.95 -8.07
C LEU A 53 8.19 4.79 -8.13
N LYS A 54 8.81 4.54 -6.97
CA LYS A 54 9.48 3.26 -6.71
C LYS A 54 8.46 2.33 -6.04
N PRO A 55 8.43 1.05 -6.40
CA PRO A 55 7.64 0.08 -5.67
C PRO A 55 8.02 0.07 -4.18
N PHE A 56 7.05 -0.16 -3.33
CA PHE A 56 7.25 -0.15 -1.88
C PHE A 56 6.35 -1.16 -1.19
N ALA A 57 6.74 -1.58 0.00
CA ALA A 57 5.89 -2.32 0.92
C ALA A 57 6.22 -1.91 2.36
N GLY A 58 5.20 -1.78 3.20
CA GLY A 58 5.39 -1.41 4.61
C GLY A 58 4.20 -1.83 5.46
N ARG A 59 4.41 -1.88 6.78
CA ARG A 59 3.35 -2.20 7.75
C ARG A 59 2.36 -1.04 7.84
N ALA A 60 1.06 -1.33 7.83
CA ALA A 60 0.02 -0.33 7.93
C ALA A 60 0.03 0.36 9.30
N TYR A 61 0.29 1.66 9.32
CA TYR A 61 -0.05 2.56 10.42
C TYR A 61 -1.37 3.24 10.06
N THR A 62 -2.46 2.88 10.74
CA THR A 62 -3.81 3.32 10.36
C THR A 62 -4.24 4.57 11.11
N MET A 63 -4.87 5.51 10.38
CA MET A 63 -5.55 6.70 10.92
C MET A 63 -6.99 6.72 10.43
N ARG A 64 -7.92 6.88 11.35
CA ARG A 64 -9.34 7.01 11.04
C ARG A 64 -9.81 8.44 11.20
N PHE A 65 -10.34 9.01 10.12
CA PHE A 65 -11.02 10.29 10.12
C PHE A 65 -12.53 10.08 10.20
N ILE A 66 -13.22 11.00 10.86
CA ILE A 66 -14.68 11.11 10.87
C ILE A 66 -15.10 12.54 10.52
N PRO A 67 -16.34 12.77 10.08
CA PRO A 67 -16.83 14.12 9.88
C PRO A 67 -16.66 14.98 11.13
N ALA A 68 -16.25 16.23 10.94
CA ALA A 68 -16.13 17.21 12.01
C ALA A 68 -17.54 17.56 12.53
N ARG A 69 -17.60 17.83 13.83
CA ARG A 69 -18.80 18.32 14.47
C ARG A 69 -18.52 19.71 15.06
N GLU A 70 -19.17 20.73 14.53
CA GLU A 70 -18.82 22.15 14.69
C GLU A 70 -18.91 22.65 16.13
N ASP A 71 -19.68 21.99 16.99
CA ASP A 71 -19.80 22.32 18.42
C ASP A 71 -18.63 21.78 19.27
N ILE A 72 -17.90 20.76 18.76
CA ILE A 72 -16.77 20.13 19.45
C ILE A 72 -15.46 20.42 18.71
N ASP A 73 -15.44 20.26 17.38
CA ASP A 73 -14.27 20.32 16.53
C ASP A 73 -14.04 21.75 16.02
N THR A 74 -13.98 22.72 16.93
CA THR A 74 -13.72 24.11 16.56
C THR A 74 -12.26 24.28 16.16
N TYR A 75 -11.97 25.30 15.34
CA TYR A 75 -10.61 25.67 14.98
C TYR A 75 -9.74 25.88 16.24
N ALA A 76 -10.27 26.54 17.26
CA ALA A 76 -9.57 26.76 18.52
C ALA A 76 -9.23 25.44 19.22
N THR A 77 -10.18 24.51 19.31
CA THR A 77 -9.97 23.19 19.94
C THR A 77 -8.88 22.39 19.23
N LEU A 78 -8.85 22.45 17.89
CA LEU A 78 -7.92 21.64 17.07
C LEU A 78 -6.54 22.30 16.89
N THR A 79 -6.39 23.56 17.23
CA THR A 79 -5.13 24.30 17.03
C THR A 79 -4.51 24.86 18.31
N THR A 80 -5.24 24.80 19.46
CA THR A 80 -4.72 25.30 20.74
C THR A 80 -3.73 24.32 21.37
N GLU A 81 -2.72 24.86 21.99
CA GLU A 81 -1.75 24.08 22.79
C GLU A 81 -2.42 23.47 24.05
N PRO A 82 -1.93 22.30 24.51
CA PRO A 82 -0.80 21.57 23.93
C PRO A 82 -1.22 20.67 22.76
N HIS A 83 -0.53 20.78 21.65
CA HIS A 83 -0.75 19.99 20.42
C HIS A 83 -0.65 18.47 20.63
N ILE A 84 -0.15 18.03 21.79
CA ILE A 84 -0.11 16.61 22.19
C ILE A 84 -1.49 15.94 22.19
N ASN A 85 -2.57 16.71 22.26
CA ASN A 85 -3.94 16.21 22.18
C ASN A 85 -4.47 16.16 20.73
N ASN A 86 -3.73 16.71 19.78
CA ASN A 86 -4.10 16.63 18.37
C ASN A 86 -3.70 15.26 17.80
N LEU A 87 -4.65 14.34 17.69
CA LEU A 87 -4.40 12.97 17.24
C LEU A 87 -3.70 12.88 15.89
N GLN A 88 -3.89 13.85 14.99
CA GLN A 88 -3.17 13.88 13.72
C GLN A 88 -1.64 14.06 13.95
N TRP A 89 -1.26 14.97 14.83
CA TRP A 89 0.14 15.21 15.14
C TRP A 89 0.73 14.07 15.97
N VAL A 90 -0.05 13.56 16.92
CA VAL A 90 0.31 12.36 17.70
C VAL A 90 0.60 11.19 16.76
N GLY A 91 -0.28 10.93 15.80
CA GLY A 91 -0.09 9.86 14.83
C GLY A 91 1.16 10.04 13.97
N VAL A 92 1.41 11.27 13.47
CA VAL A 92 2.63 11.57 12.71
C VAL A 92 3.89 11.32 13.54
N GLU A 93 3.88 11.70 14.82
CA GLU A 93 5.03 11.51 15.72
C GLU A 93 5.19 10.05 16.22
N GLN A 94 4.16 9.23 16.11
CA GLN A 94 4.23 7.80 16.48
C GLN A 94 4.71 6.89 15.35
N VAL A 95 4.67 7.34 14.09
CA VAL A 95 5.14 6.54 12.94
C VAL A 95 6.56 6.04 13.18
N THR A 96 6.80 4.78 12.88
CA THR A 96 8.12 4.13 13.00
C THR A 96 8.66 3.67 11.64
N PRO A 97 9.99 3.44 11.52
CA PRO A 97 10.56 2.97 10.26
C PRO A 97 9.90 1.69 9.75
N GLY A 98 9.69 1.63 8.43
CA GLY A 98 9.07 0.49 7.77
C GLY A 98 7.54 0.52 7.73
N GLU A 99 6.91 1.57 8.25
CA GLU A 99 5.45 1.73 8.18
C GLU A 99 5.00 2.53 6.94
N VAL A 100 3.79 2.24 6.48
CA VAL A 100 3.03 3.04 5.51
C VAL A 100 1.82 3.60 6.25
N VAL A 101 1.69 4.92 6.25
CA VAL A 101 0.53 5.55 6.88
C VAL A 101 -0.69 5.43 5.96
N VAL A 102 -1.76 4.83 6.46
CA VAL A 102 -3.02 4.68 5.72
C VAL A 102 -4.13 5.46 6.41
N ILE A 103 -4.70 6.39 5.68
CA ILE A 103 -5.71 7.31 6.19
C ILE A 103 -7.07 6.97 5.57
N ASP A 104 -7.98 6.53 6.43
CA ASP A 104 -9.40 6.42 6.09
C ASP A 104 -10.04 7.80 6.26
N SER A 105 -10.32 8.47 5.17
CA SER A 105 -11.02 9.77 5.12
C SER A 105 -12.50 9.61 4.80
N ASN A 106 -13.05 8.41 4.95
CA ASN A 106 -14.42 8.08 4.58
C ASN A 106 -14.74 8.48 3.13
N ARG A 107 -13.76 8.34 2.22
CA ARG A 107 -13.83 8.76 0.81
C ARG A 107 -14.17 10.24 0.62
N ASN A 108 -13.97 11.08 1.62
CA ASN A 108 -14.20 12.52 1.50
C ASN A 108 -12.98 13.22 0.91
N ALA A 109 -13.03 13.54 -0.37
CA ALA A 109 -11.97 14.25 -1.08
C ALA A 109 -12.15 15.79 -1.06
N ALA A 110 -13.20 16.30 -0.40
CA ALA A 110 -13.47 17.74 -0.35
C ALA A 110 -12.49 18.52 0.53
N ALA A 111 -11.90 17.84 1.53
CA ALA A 111 -10.84 18.41 2.36
C ALA A 111 -9.59 17.55 2.34
N ALA A 112 -8.44 18.21 2.51
CA ALA A 112 -7.16 17.53 2.57
C ALA A 112 -7.01 16.82 3.92
N SER A 113 -6.67 15.53 3.91
CA SER A 113 -6.33 14.79 5.11
C SER A 113 -5.02 15.31 5.72
N MET A 114 -4.05 15.65 4.87
CA MET A 114 -2.74 16.18 5.27
C MET A 114 -2.17 17.10 4.19
N GLY A 115 -1.08 17.81 4.56
CA GLY A 115 -0.24 18.58 3.64
C GLY A 115 1.23 18.27 3.81
N ASN A 116 2.07 19.00 3.08
CA ASN A 116 3.51 18.79 2.95
C ASN A 116 4.24 18.65 4.29
N MET A 117 3.99 19.51 5.28
CA MET A 117 4.75 19.50 6.55
C MET A 117 4.61 18.17 7.31
N LEU A 118 3.38 17.64 7.41
CA LEU A 118 3.13 16.39 8.12
C LEU A 118 3.67 15.18 7.35
N ILE A 119 3.52 15.16 6.02
CA ILE A 119 4.05 14.10 5.16
C ILE A 119 5.58 14.11 5.18
N THR A 120 6.22 15.28 5.12
CA THR A 120 7.69 15.41 5.27
C THR A 120 8.13 14.84 6.63
N ARG A 121 7.40 15.14 7.71
CA ARG A 121 7.76 14.63 9.03
C ARG A 121 7.68 13.10 9.10
N MET A 122 6.64 12.50 8.53
CA MET A 122 6.51 11.03 8.44
C MET A 122 7.66 10.41 7.64
N MET A 123 8.02 11.00 6.50
CA MET A 123 9.16 10.57 5.70
C MET A 123 10.48 10.61 6.51
N VAL A 124 10.73 11.69 7.23
CA VAL A 124 11.92 11.84 8.11
C VAL A 124 11.93 10.82 9.24
N ARG A 125 10.76 10.40 9.72
CA ARG A 125 10.62 9.33 10.73
C ARG A 125 10.81 7.92 10.18
N GLY A 126 10.99 7.79 8.87
CA GLY A 126 11.26 6.50 8.22
C GLY A 126 10.03 5.78 7.71
N ALA A 127 8.90 6.48 7.57
CA ALA A 127 7.75 5.93 6.82
C ALA A 127 8.17 5.55 5.40
N ARG A 128 7.55 4.50 4.85
CA ARG A 128 7.77 4.03 3.47
C ARG A 128 6.77 4.59 2.47
N GLY A 129 5.75 5.30 2.92
CA GLY A 129 4.73 5.92 2.07
C GLY A 129 3.53 6.41 2.88
N VAL A 130 2.64 7.10 2.19
CA VAL A 130 1.34 7.55 2.72
C VAL A 130 0.24 7.36 1.70
N VAL A 131 -0.91 6.87 2.16
CA VAL A 131 -2.08 6.54 1.33
C VAL A 131 -3.33 7.10 1.98
N THR A 132 -4.23 7.71 1.19
CA THR A 132 -5.56 8.13 1.65
C THR A 132 -6.63 7.91 0.59
N ASP A 133 -7.83 7.57 1.01
CA ASP A 133 -9.02 7.59 0.15
C ASP A 133 -9.71 8.98 0.12
N GLY A 134 -9.07 9.97 0.72
CA GLY A 134 -9.39 11.39 0.62
C GLY A 134 -8.41 12.14 -0.29
N SER A 135 -8.16 13.39 0.05
CA SER A 135 -7.25 14.28 -0.67
C SER A 135 -6.03 14.67 0.17
N PHE A 136 -4.94 15.08 -0.52
CA PHE A 136 -3.86 15.84 0.09
C PHE A 136 -3.86 17.27 -0.46
N ARG A 137 -3.20 18.19 0.27
CA ARG A 137 -2.89 19.54 -0.21
C ARG A 137 -1.39 19.66 -0.49
N ASP A 138 -0.98 20.81 -1.00
CA ASP A 138 0.42 21.12 -1.32
C ASP A 138 0.97 20.17 -2.41
N ALA A 139 0.12 19.83 -3.40
CA ALA A 139 0.38 18.79 -4.40
C ALA A 139 1.64 19.08 -5.24
N THR A 140 1.99 20.33 -5.47
CA THR A 140 3.20 20.73 -6.22
C THR A 140 4.46 20.25 -5.48
N GLU A 141 4.55 20.53 -4.20
CA GLU A 141 5.66 20.12 -3.33
C GLU A 141 5.70 18.60 -3.17
N LEU A 142 4.53 17.99 -2.89
CA LEU A 142 4.42 16.54 -2.70
C LEU A 142 4.81 15.76 -3.95
N SER A 143 4.47 16.25 -5.14
CA SER A 143 4.81 15.57 -6.41
C SER A 143 6.30 15.51 -6.70
N GLY A 144 7.09 16.40 -6.09
CA GLY A 144 8.56 16.45 -6.20
C GLY A 144 9.30 15.56 -5.19
N MET A 145 8.62 14.98 -4.21
CA MET A 145 9.24 14.17 -3.16
C MET A 145 9.62 12.78 -3.68
N ASP A 146 10.78 12.24 -3.28
CA ASP A 146 11.13 10.82 -3.47
C ASP A 146 10.50 9.98 -2.33
N PHE A 147 9.18 10.01 -2.25
CA PHE A 147 8.38 9.37 -1.21
C PHE A 147 7.03 8.95 -1.79
N PRO A 148 6.61 7.68 -1.67
CA PRO A 148 5.34 7.20 -2.20
C PRO A 148 4.14 7.91 -1.55
N ILE A 149 3.32 8.59 -2.36
CA ILE A 149 2.13 9.34 -1.92
C ILE A 149 0.97 8.99 -2.84
N TRP A 150 -0.09 8.39 -2.28
CA TRP A 150 -1.27 7.98 -3.03
C TRP A 150 -2.53 8.57 -2.42
N SER A 151 -3.42 9.09 -3.26
CA SER A 151 -4.69 9.70 -2.81
C SER A 151 -5.79 9.56 -3.85
N ALA A 152 -7.04 9.75 -3.42
CA ALA A 152 -8.18 9.87 -4.32
C ALA A 152 -8.23 11.24 -5.00
N GLY A 153 -7.52 12.25 -4.49
CA GLY A 153 -7.52 13.58 -5.07
C GLY A 153 -6.56 14.56 -4.40
N VAL A 154 -6.63 15.79 -4.86
CA VAL A 154 -5.90 16.94 -4.29
C VAL A 154 -6.87 18.10 -4.08
N THR A 155 -6.69 18.86 -2.99
CA THR A 155 -7.49 20.05 -2.69
C THR A 155 -6.71 21.01 -1.79
N ALA A 156 -6.94 22.29 -1.94
CA ALA A 156 -6.38 23.31 -1.04
C ALA A 156 -7.16 23.45 0.29
N THR A 157 -8.36 22.85 0.38
CA THR A 157 -9.23 22.97 1.55
C THR A 157 -8.60 22.26 2.75
N THR A 158 -8.50 22.95 3.88
CA THR A 158 -7.98 22.37 5.13
C THR A 158 -8.90 21.28 5.68
N ARG A 159 -8.33 20.26 6.32
CA ARG A 159 -9.07 19.15 6.95
C ARG A 159 -10.17 19.63 7.91
N LEU A 160 -9.89 20.70 8.65
CA LEU A 160 -10.78 21.23 9.69
C LEU A 160 -12.16 21.66 9.18
N SER A 161 -12.29 21.85 7.85
CA SER A 161 -13.56 22.23 7.23
C SER A 161 -14.57 21.08 7.18
N PHE A 162 -14.12 19.82 7.25
CA PHE A 162 -14.98 18.66 6.99
C PHE A 162 -14.75 17.48 7.91
N HIS A 163 -13.53 17.24 8.38
CA HIS A 163 -13.23 16.02 9.15
C HIS A 163 -12.02 16.20 10.08
N HIS A 164 -11.91 15.31 11.05
CA HIS A 164 -10.77 15.22 11.96
C HIS A 164 -10.38 13.77 12.24
N VAL A 165 -9.19 13.57 12.82
CA VAL A 165 -8.74 12.24 13.27
C VAL A 165 -9.47 11.85 14.54
N ALA A 166 -10.19 10.75 14.49
CA ALA A 166 -10.90 10.19 15.65
C ALA A 166 -10.09 9.09 16.35
N ASP A 167 -9.36 8.29 15.58
CA ASP A 167 -8.60 7.16 16.11
C ASP A 167 -7.29 6.93 15.36
N LEU A 168 -6.35 6.31 16.08
CA LEU A 168 -5.08 5.82 15.56
C LEU A 168 -4.97 4.31 15.83
N GLN A 169 -4.32 3.59 14.91
CA GLN A 169 -4.01 2.16 15.07
C GLN A 169 -5.26 1.30 15.40
N VAL A 170 -6.35 1.59 14.72
CA VAL A 170 -7.59 0.79 14.73
C VAL A 170 -7.85 0.24 13.32
N PRO A 171 -8.67 -0.81 13.18
CA PRO A 171 -9.14 -1.26 11.86
C PRO A 171 -9.92 -0.14 11.15
N ILE A 172 -9.64 0.02 9.85
CA ILE A 172 -10.22 1.06 8.99
C ILE A 172 -10.79 0.47 7.71
N GLY A 173 -11.54 1.27 6.96
CA GLY A 173 -12.18 0.89 5.69
C GLY A 173 -11.68 1.71 4.49
N CYS A 174 -10.38 1.93 4.34
CA CYS A 174 -9.82 2.81 3.32
C CYS A 174 -10.11 2.30 1.89
N ALA A 175 -10.64 3.15 1.04
CA ALA A 175 -11.02 2.85 -0.36
C ALA A 175 -11.85 1.56 -0.53
N GLY A 176 -12.63 1.18 0.49
CA GLY A 176 -13.49 -0.01 0.47
C GLY A 176 -12.79 -1.31 0.84
N VAL A 177 -11.54 -1.25 1.27
CA VAL A 177 -10.76 -2.41 1.76
C VAL A 177 -10.59 -2.32 3.27
N ALA A 178 -10.86 -3.42 3.96
CA ALA A 178 -10.58 -3.52 5.40
C ALA A 178 -9.06 -3.64 5.62
N ILE A 179 -8.51 -2.75 6.44
CA ILE A 179 -7.09 -2.69 6.77
C ILE A 179 -6.92 -2.73 8.28
N TYR A 180 -6.12 -3.64 8.75
CA TYR A 180 -5.79 -3.76 10.17
C TYR A 180 -4.38 -3.20 10.42
N PRO A 181 -4.13 -2.59 11.59
CA PRO A 181 -2.77 -2.21 11.98
C PRO A 181 -1.80 -3.37 11.82
N GLY A 182 -0.67 -3.13 11.14
CA GLY A 182 0.35 -4.15 10.87
C GLY A 182 0.14 -4.98 9.61
N ASP A 183 -1.01 -4.91 8.92
CA ASP A 183 -1.14 -5.46 7.57
C ASP A 183 -0.10 -4.84 6.64
N VAL A 184 0.30 -5.54 5.57
CA VAL A 184 1.25 -4.98 4.64
C VAL A 184 0.53 -4.22 3.54
N ILE A 185 0.94 -2.98 3.35
CA ILE A 185 0.55 -2.14 2.21
C ILE A 185 1.64 -2.27 1.17
N HIS A 186 1.28 -2.79 0.01
CA HIS A 186 2.14 -2.89 -1.16
C HIS A 186 1.69 -1.89 -2.21
N GLY A 187 2.62 -1.24 -2.88
CA GLY A 187 2.32 -0.34 -3.99
C GLY A 187 3.41 -0.35 -5.04
N ASP A 188 3.00 -0.29 -6.30
CA ASP A 188 3.87 -0.14 -7.47
C ASP A 188 3.24 0.86 -8.48
N GLY A 189 3.58 0.76 -9.75
CA GLY A 189 3.04 1.63 -10.79
C GLY A 189 1.54 1.43 -11.08
N ASP A 190 0.98 0.29 -10.71
CA ASP A 190 -0.39 -0.08 -11.07
C ASP A 190 -1.41 0.28 -9.98
N ASN A 191 -1.12 -0.05 -8.72
CA ASN A 191 -2.08 0.15 -7.63
C ASN A 191 -1.46 0.04 -6.23
N ILE A 192 -2.35 0.20 -5.22
CA ILE A 192 -2.07 -0.13 -3.82
C ILE A 192 -2.86 -1.38 -3.44
N SER A 193 -2.18 -2.36 -2.85
CA SER A 193 -2.78 -3.61 -2.37
C SER A 193 -2.53 -3.83 -0.89
N VAL A 194 -3.45 -4.53 -0.24
CA VAL A 194 -3.37 -4.91 1.18
C VAL A 194 -3.11 -6.40 1.29
N ILE A 195 -2.11 -6.76 2.08
CA ILE A 195 -1.76 -8.15 2.38
C ILE A 195 -1.97 -8.35 3.88
N PRO A 196 -2.87 -9.24 4.33
CA PRO A 196 -2.98 -9.56 5.74
C PRO A 196 -1.64 -10.01 6.32
N ALA A 197 -1.25 -9.48 7.48
CA ALA A 197 0.08 -9.69 8.06
C ALA A 197 0.49 -11.18 8.13
N HIS A 198 -0.46 -12.07 8.47
CA HIS A 198 -0.20 -13.50 8.58
C HIS A 198 0.10 -14.20 7.23
N CYS A 199 -0.25 -13.57 6.10
CA CYS A 199 0.04 -14.10 4.77
C CYS A 199 1.32 -13.53 4.17
N ALA A 200 1.91 -12.47 4.74
CA ALA A 200 2.96 -11.69 4.10
C ALA A 200 4.17 -12.52 3.65
N ALA A 201 4.69 -13.39 4.51
CA ALA A 201 5.83 -14.24 4.18
C ALA A 201 5.53 -15.24 3.06
N GLU A 202 4.32 -15.84 3.09
CA GLU A 202 3.89 -16.75 2.05
C GLU A 202 3.69 -16.03 0.71
N MET A 203 3.07 -14.84 0.74
CA MET A 203 2.90 -14.03 -0.48
C MET A 203 4.24 -13.64 -1.09
N ALA A 204 5.24 -13.26 -0.29
CA ALA A 204 6.58 -12.99 -0.80
C ALA A 204 7.14 -14.20 -1.59
N ASN A 205 7.08 -15.39 -1.00
CA ASN A 205 7.58 -16.62 -1.64
C ASN A 205 6.82 -16.95 -2.94
N LEU A 206 5.47 -16.91 -2.90
CA LEU A 206 4.64 -17.28 -4.05
C LEU A 206 4.78 -16.29 -5.20
N CYS A 207 4.87 -14.99 -4.90
CA CYS A 207 4.99 -13.95 -5.91
C CYS A 207 6.38 -13.95 -6.56
N GLU A 208 7.46 -14.14 -5.81
CA GLU A 208 8.82 -14.27 -6.38
C GLU A 208 8.89 -15.42 -7.39
N VAL A 209 8.29 -16.58 -7.06
CA VAL A 209 8.20 -17.72 -7.98
C VAL A 209 7.35 -17.40 -9.21
N GLN A 210 6.24 -16.69 -9.02
CA GLN A 210 5.36 -16.29 -10.11
C GLN A 210 6.05 -15.29 -11.05
N ASP A 211 6.68 -14.26 -10.51
CA ASP A 211 7.37 -13.23 -11.30
C ASP A 211 8.55 -13.81 -12.09
N ASP A 212 9.32 -14.76 -11.51
CA ASP A 212 10.41 -15.46 -12.21
C ASP A 212 9.87 -16.31 -13.37
N LEU A 213 8.74 -16.99 -13.18
CA LEU A 213 8.07 -17.73 -14.25
C LEU A 213 7.55 -16.79 -15.33
N GLU A 214 6.89 -15.69 -14.97
CA GLU A 214 6.36 -14.72 -15.95
C GLU A 214 7.45 -14.04 -16.74
N ALA A 215 8.58 -13.74 -16.13
CA ALA A 215 9.76 -13.24 -16.87
C ALA A 215 10.22 -14.23 -17.94
N TYR A 216 10.28 -15.53 -17.63
CA TYR A 216 10.60 -16.58 -18.60
C TYR A 216 9.59 -16.67 -19.73
N LEU A 217 8.27 -16.62 -19.39
CA LEU A 217 7.20 -16.65 -20.39
C LEU A 217 7.26 -15.44 -21.31
N ALA A 218 7.53 -14.24 -20.76
CA ALA A 218 7.67 -13.01 -21.53
C ALA A 218 8.81 -13.12 -22.58
N LEU A 219 9.96 -13.72 -22.23
CA LEU A 219 11.04 -13.95 -23.18
C LEU A 219 10.58 -14.83 -24.36
N ARG A 220 9.81 -15.87 -24.10
CA ARG A 220 9.32 -16.78 -25.14
C ARG A 220 8.27 -16.11 -26.05
N VAL A 221 7.36 -15.31 -25.46
CA VAL A 221 6.38 -14.52 -26.22
C VAL A 221 7.11 -13.51 -27.12
N GLN A 222 8.13 -12.82 -26.59
CA GLN A 222 8.96 -11.88 -27.37
C GLN A 222 9.74 -12.59 -28.50
N ALA A 223 10.09 -13.87 -28.32
CA ALA A 223 10.67 -14.71 -29.35
C ALA A 223 9.68 -15.16 -30.43
N GLY A 224 8.40 -14.77 -30.34
CA GLY A 224 7.37 -15.08 -31.33
C GLY A 224 6.61 -16.39 -31.07
N GLU A 225 6.77 -17.02 -29.89
CA GLU A 225 6.00 -18.21 -29.56
C GLU A 225 4.52 -17.87 -29.35
N ALA A 226 3.64 -18.78 -29.81
CA ALA A 226 2.22 -18.66 -29.62
C ALA A 226 1.83 -18.88 -28.13
N LEU A 227 0.73 -18.24 -27.70
CA LEU A 227 0.25 -18.38 -26.33
C LEU A 227 -0.23 -19.79 -25.96
N TRP A 228 -0.57 -20.61 -26.95
CA TRP A 228 -1.17 -21.95 -26.74
C TRP A 228 -0.20 -22.87 -25.99
N GLY A 229 -0.58 -23.25 -24.75
CA GLY A 229 0.26 -24.07 -23.86
C GLY A 229 1.40 -23.31 -23.17
N LEU A 230 1.68 -22.10 -23.61
CA LEU A 230 2.63 -21.18 -22.99
C LEU A 230 1.95 -20.33 -21.91
N TYR A 231 0.78 -19.76 -22.20
CA TYR A 231 0.04 -18.94 -21.25
C TYR A 231 -1.47 -19.23 -21.32
N PRO A 232 -2.10 -19.73 -20.22
CA PRO A 232 -1.45 -20.13 -18.96
C PRO A 232 -0.46 -21.29 -19.16
N PRO A 233 0.65 -21.31 -18.35
CA PRO A 233 1.72 -22.29 -18.57
C PRO A 233 1.26 -23.72 -18.29
N SER A 234 1.52 -24.61 -19.27
CA SER A 234 1.33 -26.06 -19.12
C SER A 234 2.37 -26.64 -18.15
N GLN A 235 2.20 -27.92 -17.75
CA GLN A 235 3.21 -28.59 -16.93
C GLN A 235 4.56 -28.66 -17.66
N ALA A 236 4.54 -28.98 -18.96
CA ALA A 236 5.76 -28.99 -19.78
C ALA A 236 6.47 -27.63 -19.79
N THR A 237 5.73 -26.53 -19.91
CA THR A 237 6.27 -25.18 -19.84
C THR A 237 6.91 -24.87 -18.48
N ARG A 238 6.30 -25.30 -17.40
CA ARG A 238 6.84 -25.17 -16.03
C ARG A 238 8.12 -25.96 -15.83
N ASP A 239 8.21 -27.17 -16.41
CA ASP A 239 9.41 -28.01 -16.34
C ASP A 239 10.54 -27.41 -17.17
N GLN A 240 10.23 -26.83 -18.34
CA GLN A 240 11.20 -26.04 -19.14
C GLN A 240 11.71 -24.82 -18.38
N HIS A 241 10.83 -24.08 -17.67
CA HIS A 241 11.25 -22.98 -16.81
C HIS A 241 12.24 -23.44 -15.72
N LYS A 242 11.94 -24.56 -15.02
CA LYS A 242 12.87 -25.12 -14.02
C LYS A 242 14.23 -25.46 -14.63
N ALA A 243 14.24 -26.07 -15.82
CA ALA A 243 15.48 -26.39 -16.52
C ALA A 243 16.26 -25.12 -16.92
N TRP A 244 15.56 -24.08 -17.36
CA TRP A 244 16.16 -22.78 -17.70
C TRP A 244 16.78 -22.11 -16.45
N VAL A 245 16.10 -22.13 -15.31
CA VAL A 245 16.64 -21.64 -14.03
C VAL A 245 17.87 -22.42 -13.62
N ALA A 246 17.82 -23.77 -13.68
CA ALA A 246 18.95 -24.64 -13.34
C ALA A 246 20.16 -24.43 -14.29
N GLY A 247 19.91 -24.07 -15.54
CA GLY A 247 20.92 -23.71 -16.52
C GLY A 247 21.52 -22.30 -16.39
N GLY A 248 21.18 -21.57 -15.33
CA GLY A 248 21.72 -20.21 -15.09
C GLY A 248 21.00 -19.11 -15.88
N ARG A 249 19.75 -19.33 -16.31
CA ARG A 249 18.90 -18.36 -17.05
C ARG A 249 19.57 -17.85 -18.33
N PRO A 250 19.97 -18.74 -19.25
CA PRO A 250 20.62 -18.31 -20.47
C PRO A 250 19.73 -17.35 -21.26
N VAL A 251 20.30 -16.23 -21.72
CA VAL A 251 19.63 -15.32 -22.63
C VAL A 251 19.34 -16.07 -23.93
N GLN A 252 18.08 -16.29 -24.25
CA GLN A 252 17.72 -16.85 -25.55
C GLN A 252 18.08 -15.79 -26.60
N THR A 253 19.10 -16.06 -27.39
CA THR A 253 19.41 -15.25 -28.56
C THR A 253 18.21 -15.39 -29.50
N LEU A 254 17.48 -14.31 -29.68
CA LEU A 254 16.39 -14.24 -30.66
C LEU A 254 17.07 -14.42 -32.05
N THR A 255 17.08 -15.64 -32.55
CA THR A 255 17.37 -15.89 -33.97
C THR A 255 16.17 -15.39 -34.74
N GLN A 256 16.37 -14.28 -35.48
CA GLN A 256 15.43 -13.73 -36.44
C GLN A 256 15.12 -14.73 -37.55
#